data_e6f289f61a75b52e111c345db7c82a86
#
_entry.id   e6f289f61a75b52e111c345db7c82a86
#
_cell.length_a   1.000
_cell.length_b   1.000
_cell.length_c   1.000
_cell.angle_alpha   90.00
_cell.angle_beta   90.00
_cell.angle_gamma   90.00
#
_symmetry.space_group_name_H-M   'P 1'
#
loop_
_entity.id
_entity.type
_entity.pdbx_description
1 polymer ?
#
loop_
_entity_poly.entity_id
_entity_poly.type
_entity_poly.pdbx_seq_one_letter_code
_entity_poly.pdbx_strand_id
1 'polypeptide(L)'
;MMHNKMIQRKDLFILLFSFSLLLFLILLYFYYSGYRTKKDLEPVGSIVYRHKVVQRKDYSGFLWESIKQGEEVYNNDSIRTDESAEAILILKNQIRIELDPYSMIVLNIRDEKTELELIRGTISIHVLNSQSVLLKAGELKFSSIEGKMKVKIVGDALEFQNEKSVKIVDSPIEKVLDGGKTYTWGHGQIDLKEYPIKLISPVDNYRFFPDSKEPIIFQWESDKSLKTLELSTDSNFQRIRNRVEVQGNSEKISLEDGSYFWRVVSGEQTSETRRIRVYTKKKLELNTPIPKSELNLELPANIYFSWNTLEMAKEYRVVISQSEKLENSEEFLSSRNGIAIPIVKEGKYYFQLHSISSIPELNTSTEIYSIQVHSSQKGNQNKEGKPKELKKEQTTNSIPKDVEKENKEVVAKKEIPLNLLYPANGSTIDMAKLNSLKFKWTSLGEGTIYSLKLFQLNSGKNQILSKELSESSFNLQDLGQLDIGNFEWEIEAQNPKVPDFSIKKAVARFKIILSEELEKPNIN
;
A
#
# COMPACT_ATOMS: atom_id res chain seq x y z
N MET A 1 19.24 -59.36 21.88
CA MET A 1 19.67 -59.74 20.51
C MET A 1 19.23 -58.66 19.53
N MET A 2 20.10 -57.74 19.23
CA MET A 2 19.85 -56.71 18.20
C MET A 2 20.14 -57.31 16.85
N HIS A 3 19.13 -57.46 16.02
CA HIS A 3 19.28 -57.85 14.62
C HIS A 3 19.83 -56.67 13.81
N ASN A 4 21.13 -56.66 13.57
CA ASN A 4 21.74 -55.80 12.60
C ASN A 4 21.34 -56.30 11.19
N LYS A 5 20.27 -55.72 10.60
CA LYS A 5 19.97 -55.94 9.18
C LYS A 5 21.08 -55.29 8.36
N MET A 6 22.03 -56.08 7.86
CA MET A 6 22.95 -55.66 6.84
C MET A 6 22.18 -55.16 5.62
N ILE A 7 22.36 -53.89 5.29
CA ILE A 7 21.80 -53.25 4.10
C ILE A 7 22.31 -54.07 2.89
N GLN A 8 21.40 -54.69 2.14
CA GLN A 8 21.75 -55.44 0.96
C GLN A 8 22.33 -54.50 -0.10
N ARG A 9 23.29 -54.95 -0.90
CA ARG A 9 23.89 -54.13 -1.99
C ARG A 9 22.88 -53.48 -2.91
N LYS A 10 21.72 -54.08 -3.10
CA LYS A 10 20.59 -53.55 -3.86
C LYS A 10 19.95 -52.32 -3.18
N ASP A 11 19.77 -52.32 -1.85
CA ASP A 11 19.22 -51.19 -1.13
C ASP A 11 20.15 -49.98 -1.14
N LEU A 12 21.46 -50.23 -1.05
CA LEU A 12 22.48 -49.20 -1.18
C LEU A 12 22.47 -48.56 -2.58
N PHE A 13 22.26 -49.38 -3.63
CA PHE A 13 22.19 -48.89 -5.02
C PHE A 13 20.95 -48.02 -5.24
N ILE A 14 19.79 -48.40 -4.69
CA ILE A 14 18.55 -47.65 -4.74
C ILE A 14 18.71 -46.32 -4.00
N LEU A 15 19.34 -46.33 -2.83
CA LEU A 15 19.57 -45.13 -2.02
C LEU A 15 20.52 -44.14 -2.73
N LEU A 16 21.60 -44.63 -3.35
CA LEU A 16 22.51 -43.80 -4.15
C LEU A 16 21.85 -43.23 -5.40
N PHE A 17 21.01 -44.02 -6.08
CA PHE A 17 20.27 -43.56 -7.25
C PHE A 17 19.24 -42.50 -6.89
N SER A 18 18.45 -42.68 -5.81
CA SER A 18 17.49 -41.69 -5.37
C SER A 18 18.16 -40.40 -4.87
N PHE A 19 19.32 -40.51 -4.22
CA PHE A 19 20.10 -39.33 -3.83
C PHE A 19 20.66 -38.59 -5.04
N SER A 20 21.19 -39.30 -6.04
CA SER A 20 21.66 -38.71 -7.31
C SER A 20 20.53 -38.04 -8.07
N LEU A 21 19.33 -38.65 -8.12
CA LEU A 21 18.16 -38.07 -8.75
C LEU A 21 17.71 -36.81 -8.01
N LEU A 22 17.68 -36.83 -6.69
CA LEU A 22 17.33 -35.67 -5.86
C LEU A 22 18.34 -34.53 -6.08
N LEU A 23 19.64 -34.83 -6.09
CA LEU A 23 20.69 -33.86 -6.36
C LEU A 23 20.56 -33.26 -7.77
N PHE A 24 20.23 -34.09 -8.75
CA PHE A 24 19.99 -33.65 -10.13
C PHE A 24 18.77 -32.73 -10.21
N LEU A 25 17.68 -33.06 -9.52
CA LEU A 25 16.47 -32.19 -9.46
C LEU A 25 16.76 -30.86 -8.73
N ILE A 26 17.57 -30.88 -7.67
CA ILE A 26 18.02 -29.66 -6.98
C ILE A 26 18.90 -28.82 -7.91
N LEU A 27 19.85 -29.41 -8.60
CA LEU A 27 20.71 -28.70 -9.58
C LEU A 27 19.86 -28.14 -10.74
N LEU A 28 18.90 -28.92 -11.22
CA LEU A 28 17.97 -28.50 -12.26
C LEU A 28 17.09 -27.35 -11.78
N TYR A 29 16.63 -27.41 -10.54
CA TYR A 29 15.90 -26.30 -9.89
C TYR A 29 16.77 -25.05 -9.81
N PHE A 30 18.02 -25.14 -9.32
CA PHE A 30 18.94 -24.00 -9.28
C PHE A 30 19.33 -23.52 -10.69
N TYR A 31 19.46 -24.39 -11.66
CA TYR A 31 19.72 -24.04 -13.06
C TYR A 31 18.54 -23.25 -13.66
N TYR A 32 17.30 -23.66 -13.41
CA TYR A 32 16.11 -22.94 -13.90
C TYR A 32 15.71 -21.75 -13.02
N SER A 33 15.91 -21.77 -11.71
CA SER A 33 15.56 -20.69 -10.80
C SER A 33 16.64 -19.64 -10.59
N GLY A 34 17.92 -19.99 -10.80
CA GLY A 34 19.07 -19.21 -10.36
C GLY A 34 19.77 -18.35 -11.39
N TYR A 35 19.41 -18.39 -12.67
CA TYR A 35 20.27 -17.80 -13.71
C TYR A 35 19.76 -16.53 -14.40
N ARG A 36 18.73 -15.88 -13.87
CA ARG A 36 18.42 -14.51 -14.30
C ARG A 36 18.11 -13.64 -13.09
N THR A 37 19.15 -13.20 -12.43
CA THR A 37 19.01 -12.11 -11.47
C THR A 37 18.57 -10.86 -12.23
N LYS A 38 17.52 -10.16 -11.75
CA LYS A 38 17.02 -8.87 -12.28
C LYS A 38 18.13 -7.80 -12.42
N LYS A 39 19.33 -8.06 -11.91
CA LYS A 39 20.48 -7.15 -11.95
C LYS A 39 21.04 -6.91 -13.36
N ASP A 40 20.78 -7.81 -14.31
CA ASP A 40 21.35 -7.71 -15.66
C ASP A 40 20.36 -7.17 -16.70
N LEU A 41 19.11 -6.84 -16.28
CA LEU A 41 18.11 -6.27 -17.18
C LEU A 41 18.03 -4.76 -16.97
N GLU A 42 18.13 -4.01 -18.05
CA GLU A 42 17.85 -2.59 -17.99
C GLU A 42 16.35 -2.34 -17.81
N PRO A 43 15.93 -1.52 -16.82
CA PRO A 43 14.53 -1.16 -16.67
C PRO A 43 14.06 -0.35 -17.86
N VAL A 44 12.85 -0.59 -18.32
CA VAL A 44 12.22 0.15 -19.43
C VAL A 44 11.31 1.27 -18.95
N GLY A 45 10.98 1.31 -17.65
CA GLY A 45 10.13 2.32 -17.04
C GLY A 45 9.87 2.02 -15.57
N SER A 46 8.87 2.68 -14.98
CA SER A 46 8.46 2.49 -13.59
C SER A 46 6.97 2.70 -13.38
N ILE A 47 6.43 2.12 -12.30
CA ILE A 47 5.07 2.39 -11.81
C ILE A 47 5.11 3.70 -11.02
N VAL A 48 4.57 4.78 -11.58
CA VAL A 48 4.55 6.10 -10.91
C VAL A 48 3.33 6.29 -10.02
N TYR A 49 2.28 5.53 -10.25
CA TYR A 49 1.06 5.55 -9.45
C TYR A 49 0.44 4.16 -9.41
N ARG A 50 -0.06 3.78 -8.26
CA ARG A 50 -0.80 2.56 -8.02
C ARG A 50 -1.93 2.83 -7.04
N HIS A 51 -3.12 2.36 -7.36
CA HIS A 51 -4.23 2.24 -6.42
C HIS A 51 -4.62 0.78 -6.29
N LYS A 52 -4.76 0.28 -5.06
CA LYS A 52 -5.03 -1.12 -4.73
C LYS A 52 -4.00 -2.10 -5.33
N VAL A 53 -4.42 -3.30 -5.72
CA VAL A 53 -3.53 -4.39 -6.11
C VAL A 53 -3.18 -4.32 -7.59
N VAL A 54 -1.92 -4.05 -7.84
CA VAL A 54 -1.31 -4.16 -9.17
C VAL A 54 -0.26 -5.24 -9.11
N GLN A 55 -0.27 -6.14 -10.08
CA GLN A 55 0.63 -7.28 -10.12
C GLN A 55 1.44 -7.28 -11.40
N ARG A 56 2.65 -7.78 -11.28
CA ARG A 56 3.58 -8.02 -12.37
C ARG A 56 3.89 -9.50 -12.46
N LYS A 57 4.04 -10.00 -13.66
CA LYS A 57 4.67 -11.27 -13.95
C LYS A 57 5.83 -10.99 -14.89
N ASP A 58 7.04 -11.33 -14.46
CA ASP A 58 8.22 -11.18 -15.31
C ASP A 58 8.23 -12.22 -16.43
N TYR A 59 9.01 -11.98 -17.46
CA TYR A 59 9.12 -12.84 -18.64
C TYR A 59 9.52 -14.29 -18.31
N SER A 60 10.36 -14.49 -17.31
CA SER A 60 10.85 -15.82 -16.92
C SER A 60 10.03 -16.45 -15.79
N GLY A 61 9.15 -15.67 -15.16
CA GLY A 61 8.35 -16.07 -14.00
C GLY A 61 7.02 -16.70 -14.37
N PHE A 62 6.57 -17.62 -13.51
CA PHE A 62 5.22 -18.20 -13.60
C PHE A 62 4.25 -17.55 -12.63
N LEU A 63 4.76 -16.82 -11.64
CA LEU A 63 3.98 -16.24 -10.55
C LEU A 63 3.71 -14.75 -10.80
N TRP A 64 2.53 -14.32 -10.34
CA TRP A 64 2.18 -12.91 -10.27
C TRP A 64 2.66 -12.33 -8.93
N GLU A 65 3.47 -11.30 -8.97
CA GLU A 65 3.99 -10.59 -7.80
C GLU A 65 3.32 -9.22 -7.69
N SER A 66 3.01 -8.79 -6.47
CA SER A 66 2.53 -7.42 -6.26
C SER A 66 3.67 -6.43 -6.52
N ILE A 67 3.43 -5.46 -7.41
CA ILE A 67 4.38 -4.40 -7.71
C ILE A 67 4.00 -3.12 -6.96
N LYS A 68 4.98 -2.44 -6.38
CA LYS A 68 4.78 -1.20 -5.60
C LYS A 68 4.97 0.03 -6.48
N GLN A 69 4.44 1.15 -5.99
CA GLN A 69 4.72 2.45 -6.58
C GLN A 69 6.23 2.77 -6.46
N GLY A 70 6.82 3.27 -7.53
CA GLY A 70 8.26 3.53 -7.64
C GLY A 70 9.07 2.33 -8.12
N GLU A 71 8.50 1.11 -8.19
CA GLU A 71 9.21 -0.05 -8.70
C GLU A 71 9.35 0.00 -10.22
N GLU A 72 10.47 -0.52 -10.67
CA GLU A 72 10.86 -0.58 -12.08
C GLU A 72 10.11 -1.71 -12.81
N VAL A 73 9.84 -1.48 -14.10
CA VAL A 73 9.29 -2.46 -15.03
C VAL A 73 10.31 -2.76 -16.12
N TYR A 74 10.27 -3.99 -16.62
CA TYR A 74 11.27 -4.50 -17.55
C TYR A 74 10.61 -4.98 -18.84
N ASN A 75 11.46 -5.19 -19.87
CA ASN A 75 10.98 -5.71 -21.14
C ASN A 75 10.33 -7.09 -20.97
N ASN A 76 9.23 -7.32 -21.67
CA ASN A 76 8.37 -8.50 -21.60
C ASN A 76 7.65 -8.73 -20.25
N ASP A 77 7.67 -7.76 -19.34
CA ASP A 77 6.81 -7.81 -18.16
C ASP A 77 5.34 -7.80 -18.58
N SER A 78 4.56 -8.66 -17.93
CA SER A 78 3.09 -8.58 -17.96
C SER A 78 2.61 -7.85 -16.71
N ILE A 79 1.76 -6.85 -16.88
CA ILE A 79 1.23 -6.04 -15.77
C ILE A 79 -0.29 -6.14 -15.79
N ARG A 80 -0.87 -6.42 -14.63
CA ARG A 80 -2.33 -6.44 -14.48
C ARG A 80 -2.78 -5.64 -13.28
N THR A 81 -3.93 -5.04 -13.45
CA THR A 81 -4.71 -4.42 -12.39
C THR A 81 -5.83 -5.36 -11.96
N ASP A 82 -6.06 -5.42 -10.66
CA ASP A 82 -7.16 -6.16 -10.09
C ASP A 82 -8.46 -5.33 -10.14
N GLU A 83 -9.51 -5.85 -9.57
CA GLU A 83 -10.79 -5.22 -9.42
C GLU A 83 -10.67 -3.90 -8.64
N SER A 84 -11.17 -2.82 -9.19
CA SER A 84 -11.02 -1.47 -8.61
C SER A 84 -9.58 -0.99 -8.42
N ALA A 85 -8.59 -1.64 -9.05
CA ALA A 85 -7.21 -1.23 -9.04
C ALA A 85 -6.85 -0.41 -10.28
N GLU A 86 -5.90 0.50 -10.14
CA GLU A 86 -5.39 1.31 -11.24
C GLU A 86 -3.87 1.37 -11.18
N ALA A 87 -3.25 1.53 -12.35
CA ALA A 87 -1.82 1.77 -12.44
C ALA A 87 -1.51 2.85 -13.47
N ILE A 88 -0.48 3.62 -13.19
CA ILE A 88 0.13 4.52 -14.16
C ILE A 88 1.61 4.18 -14.25
N LEU A 89 2.03 3.88 -15.47
CA LEU A 89 3.42 3.63 -15.80
C LEU A 89 3.97 4.79 -16.61
N ILE A 90 5.24 5.10 -16.41
CA ILE A 90 6.00 5.97 -17.31
C ILE A 90 7.18 5.16 -17.82
N LEU A 91 7.27 5.00 -19.13
CA LEU A 91 8.40 4.39 -19.79
C LEU A 91 9.55 5.38 -19.94
N LYS A 92 10.79 4.92 -20.10
CA LYS A 92 11.99 5.75 -20.26
C LYS A 92 11.87 6.75 -21.43
N ASN A 93 11.16 6.38 -22.47
CA ASN A 93 10.85 7.23 -23.63
C ASN A 93 9.67 8.17 -23.42
N GLN A 94 9.28 8.44 -22.17
CA GLN A 94 8.21 9.36 -21.78
C GLN A 94 6.80 8.98 -22.25
N ILE A 95 6.59 7.73 -22.62
CA ILE A 95 5.25 7.21 -22.87
C ILE A 95 4.57 6.97 -21.52
N ARG A 96 3.42 7.62 -21.31
CA ARG A 96 2.58 7.42 -20.16
C ARG A 96 1.48 6.40 -20.48
N ILE A 97 1.37 5.38 -19.67
CA ILE A 97 0.39 4.30 -19.80
C ILE A 97 -0.48 4.31 -18.53
N GLU A 98 -1.79 4.37 -18.71
CA GLU A 98 -2.75 4.25 -17.63
C GLU A 98 -3.57 2.97 -17.83
N LEU A 99 -3.65 2.15 -16.79
CA LEU A 99 -4.43 0.93 -16.77
C LEU A 99 -5.64 1.12 -15.86
N ASP A 100 -6.83 0.92 -16.41
CA ASP A 100 -8.08 0.90 -15.67
C ASP A 100 -8.22 -0.41 -14.88
N PRO A 101 -9.22 -0.57 -13.99
CA PRO A 101 -9.52 -1.84 -13.34
C PRO A 101 -9.68 -3.01 -14.33
N TYR A 102 -9.27 -4.23 -13.90
CA TYR A 102 -9.32 -5.45 -14.70
C TYR A 102 -8.53 -5.43 -16.01
N SER A 103 -7.55 -4.57 -16.12
CA SER A 103 -6.74 -4.47 -17.32
C SER A 103 -5.47 -5.32 -17.22
N MET A 104 -4.99 -5.79 -18.36
CA MET A 104 -3.73 -6.53 -18.45
C MET A 104 -3.03 -6.16 -19.75
N ILE A 105 -1.75 -5.80 -19.62
CA ILE A 105 -0.86 -5.49 -20.74
C ILE A 105 0.40 -6.32 -20.68
N VAL A 106 1.03 -6.44 -21.84
CA VAL A 106 2.41 -6.94 -21.98
C VAL A 106 3.27 -5.84 -22.61
N LEU A 107 4.44 -5.62 -22.01
CA LEU A 107 5.44 -4.68 -22.50
C LEU A 107 6.43 -5.42 -23.40
N ASN A 108 6.52 -5.05 -24.67
CA ASN A 108 7.49 -5.61 -25.60
C ASN A 108 8.32 -4.46 -26.21
N ILE A 109 9.43 -4.14 -25.53
CA ILE A 109 10.27 -3.00 -25.87
C ILE A 109 11.60 -3.51 -26.36
N ARG A 110 11.88 -3.30 -27.65
CA ARG A 110 13.12 -3.72 -28.31
C ARG A 110 13.74 -2.55 -29.05
N ASP A 111 14.98 -2.30 -28.75
CA ASP A 111 15.74 -1.21 -29.34
C ASP A 111 14.97 0.13 -29.14
N GLU A 112 14.63 0.83 -30.20
CA GLU A 112 13.86 2.08 -30.14
C GLU A 112 12.34 1.89 -30.38
N LYS A 113 11.89 0.63 -30.54
CA LYS A 113 10.49 0.32 -30.80
C LYS A 113 9.76 -0.09 -29.53
N THR A 114 8.67 0.57 -29.24
CA THR A 114 7.77 0.22 -28.13
C THR A 114 6.53 -0.46 -28.70
N GLU A 115 6.38 -1.74 -28.42
CA GLU A 115 5.18 -2.49 -28.70
C GLU A 115 4.46 -2.83 -27.40
N LEU A 116 3.21 -2.45 -27.30
CA LEU A 116 2.32 -2.73 -26.17
C LEU A 116 1.24 -3.68 -26.64
N GLU A 117 0.92 -4.68 -25.83
CA GLU A 117 -0.20 -5.58 -26.12
C GLU A 117 -1.23 -5.49 -25.01
N LEU A 118 -2.44 -5.05 -25.35
CA LEU A 118 -3.60 -5.09 -24.45
C LEU A 118 -4.25 -6.46 -24.56
N ILE A 119 -4.18 -7.24 -23.47
CA ILE A 119 -4.78 -8.58 -23.40
C ILE A 119 -6.25 -8.50 -22.98
N ARG A 120 -6.57 -7.59 -22.06
CA ARG A 120 -7.94 -7.36 -21.57
C ARG A 120 -8.07 -6.01 -20.89
N GLY A 121 -9.32 -5.52 -20.79
CA GLY A 121 -9.66 -4.30 -20.05
C GLY A 121 -9.43 -3.04 -20.87
N THR A 122 -8.93 -2.00 -20.25
CA THR A 122 -8.78 -0.67 -20.85
C THR A 122 -7.39 -0.13 -20.61
N ILE A 123 -6.76 0.36 -21.68
CA ILE A 123 -5.50 1.09 -21.66
C ILE A 123 -5.71 2.51 -22.19
N SER A 124 -5.10 3.48 -21.55
CA SER A 124 -4.91 4.83 -22.10
C SER A 124 -3.44 5.11 -22.25
N ILE A 125 -3.01 5.47 -23.44
CA ILE A 125 -1.62 5.77 -23.77
C ILE A 125 -1.52 7.26 -24.09
N HIS A 126 -0.51 7.94 -23.57
CA HIS A 126 -0.18 9.31 -23.93
C HIS A 126 1.27 9.38 -24.40
N VAL A 127 1.46 9.66 -25.67
CA VAL A 127 2.75 9.77 -26.33
C VAL A 127 3.10 11.25 -26.44
N LEU A 128 4.12 11.68 -25.68
CA LEU A 128 4.53 13.09 -25.64
C LEU A 128 5.50 13.47 -26.76
N ASN A 129 6.28 12.51 -27.23
CA ASN A 129 7.29 12.71 -28.28
C ASN A 129 7.00 11.80 -29.47
N SER A 130 7.41 12.21 -30.68
CA SER A 130 7.20 11.47 -31.95
C SER A 130 7.99 10.16 -31.99
N GLN A 131 7.68 9.23 -31.11
CA GLN A 131 8.28 7.91 -31.11
C GLN A 131 7.30 6.89 -31.70
N SER A 132 7.84 5.88 -32.36
CA SER A 132 7.04 4.82 -32.95
C SER A 132 6.53 3.89 -31.85
N VAL A 133 5.27 4.12 -31.44
CA VAL A 133 4.54 3.23 -30.54
C VAL A 133 3.59 2.37 -31.36
N LEU A 134 3.61 1.08 -31.11
CA LEU A 134 2.68 0.11 -31.67
C LEU A 134 1.85 -0.46 -30.53
N LEU A 135 0.53 -0.38 -30.66
CA LEU A 135 -0.41 -0.99 -29.71
C LEU A 135 -1.15 -2.12 -30.41
N LYS A 136 -1.02 -3.32 -29.88
CA LYS A 136 -1.82 -4.47 -30.27
C LYS A 136 -2.99 -4.66 -29.30
N ALA A 137 -4.21 -4.80 -29.81
CA ALA A 137 -5.39 -5.13 -29.04
C ALA A 137 -6.28 -6.06 -29.87
N GLY A 138 -6.46 -7.30 -29.40
CA GLY A 138 -7.13 -8.33 -30.18
C GLY A 138 -6.46 -8.52 -31.54
N GLU A 139 -7.26 -8.37 -32.60
CA GLU A 139 -6.80 -8.52 -34.00
C GLU A 139 -6.19 -7.23 -34.57
N LEU A 140 -6.40 -6.08 -33.92
CA LEU A 140 -5.94 -4.79 -34.43
C LEU A 140 -4.56 -4.42 -33.89
N LYS A 141 -3.76 -3.80 -34.77
CA LYS A 141 -2.50 -3.16 -34.45
C LYS A 141 -2.54 -1.68 -34.85
N PHE A 142 -2.38 -0.82 -33.87
CA PHE A 142 -2.36 0.63 -34.03
C PHE A 142 -0.93 1.13 -34.07
N SER A 143 -0.61 1.92 -35.08
CA SER A 143 0.69 2.57 -35.24
C SER A 143 0.54 4.08 -35.41
N SER A 144 1.66 4.81 -35.34
CA SER A 144 1.66 6.27 -35.45
C SER A 144 0.77 6.94 -34.42
N ILE A 145 0.81 6.40 -33.18
CA ILE A 145 0.03 6.95 -32.07
C ILE A 145 0.71 8.24 -31.61
N GLU A 146 0.00 9.35 -31.70
CA GLU A 146 0.40 10.67 -31.22
C GLU A 146 -0.68 11.25 -30.30
N GLY A 147 -0.24 11.92 -29.21
CA GLY A 147 -1.16 12.43 -28.19
C GLY A 147 -1.80 11.28 -27.39
N LYS A 148 -3.08 11.38 -27.11
CA LYS A 148 -3.81 10.39 -26.30
C LYS A 148 -4.54 9.39 -27.17
N MET A 149 -4.44 8.12 -26.78
CA MET A 149 -5.24 7.04 -27.33
C MET A 149 -5.78 6.17 -26.20
N LYS A 150 -7.06 5.86 -26.24
CA LYS A 150 -7.74 4.96 -25.30
C LYS A 150 -8.30 3.77 -26.06
N VAL A 151 -8.01 2.57 -25.59
CA VAL A 151 -8.51 1.31 -26.17
C VAL A 151 -9.12 0.47 -25.06
N LYS A 152 -10.32 -0.03 -25.32
CA LYS A 152 -11.11 -0.87 -24.43
C LYS A 152 -11.54 -2.14 -25.13
N ILE A 153 -11.32 -3.29 -24.50
CA ILE A 153 -11.85 -4.59 -24.93
C ILE A 153 -13.19 -4.82 -24.23
N VAL A 154 -14.25 -5.06 -24.98
CA VAL A 154 -15.61 -5.33 -24.49
C VAL A 154 -16.11 -6.62 -25.11
N GLY A 155 -15.97 -7.74 -24.39
CA GLY A 155 -16.21 -9.07 -25.00
C GLY A 155 -15.27 -9.32 -26.18
N ASP A 156 -15.82 -9.61 -27.34
CA ASP A 156 -15.07 -9.82 -28.59
C ASP A 156 -14.89 -8.53 -29.43
N ALA A 157 -15.42 -7.41 -28.93
CA ALA A 157 -15.34 -6.12 -29.61
C ALA A 157 -14.26 -5.22 -28.98
N LEU A 158 -13.74 -4.29 -29.80
CA LEU A 158 -12.88 -3.20 -29.33
C LEU A 158 -13.63 -1.88 -29.47
N GLU A 159 -13.50 -1.03 -28.46
CA GLU A 159 -13.86 0.37 -28.53
C GLU A 159 -12.56 1.18 -28.37
N PHE A 160 -12.33 2.13 -29.26
CA PHE A 160 -11.12 2.95 -29.18
C PHE A 160 -11.35 4.38 -29.62
N GLN A 161 -10.62 5.27 -28.98
CA GLN A 161 -10.66 6.70 -29.21
C GLN A 161 -9.22 7.21 -29.32
N ASN A 162 -8.95 8.02 -30.31
CA ASN A 162 -7.65 8.64 -30.56
C ASN A 162 -7.80 10.17 -30.67
N GLU A 163 -6.85 10.90 -30.10
CA GLU A 163 -6.82 12.37 -30.16
C GLU A 163 -6.45 12.85 -31.55
N LYS A 164 -5.42 12.23 -32.14
CA LYS A 164 -4.96 12.50 -33.49
C LYS A 164 -5.23 11.32 -34.43
N SER A 165 -4.95 11.47 -35.72
CA SER A 165 -5.06 10.35 -36.66
C SER A 165 -4.18 9.17 -36.25
N VAL A 166 -4.69 7.96 -36.42
CA VAL A 166 -4.00 6.70 -36.11
C VAL A 166 -4.07 5.76 -37.29
N LYS A 167 -3.00 4.99 -37.53
CA LYS A 167 -2.94 4.01 -38.59
C LYS A 167 -3.10 2.60 -38.04
N ILE A 168 -3.99 1.83 -38.62
CA ILE A 168 -4.12 0.38 -38.38
C ILE A 168 -3.21 -0.32 -39.40
N VAL A 169 -2.37 -1.23 -38.90
CA VAL A 169 -1.37 -1.94 -39.71
C VAL A 169 -1.33 -3.42 -39.32
N ASP A 170 -0.82 -4.28 -40.21
CA ASP A 170 -0.66 -5.72 -39.96
C ASP A 170 -1.90 -6.37 -39.34
N SER A 171 -3.05 -5.97 -39.77
CA SER A 171 -4.37 -6.36 -39.25
C SER A 171 -5.26 -6.80 -40.41
N PRO A 172 -6.40 -7.44 -40.17
CA PRO A 172 -7.32 -7.81 -41.22
C PRO A 172 -7.75 -6.64 -42.11
N ILE A 173 -7.66 -5.42 -41.58
CA ILE A 173 -7.98 -4.18 -42.31
C ILE A 173 -6.85 -3.19 -42.09
N GLU A 174 -6.29 -2.64 -43.18
CA GLU A 174 -5.40 -1.49 -43.13
C GLU A 174 -6.17 -0.20 -43.39
N LYS A 175 -6.14 0.72 -42.45
CA LYS A 175 -6.89 1.98 -42.54
C LYS A 175 -6.24 3.08 -41.71
N VAL A 176 -6.32 4.30 -42.18
CA VAL A 176 -6.04 5.51 -41.40
C VAL A 176 -7.38 6.03 -40.85
N LEU A 177 -7.44 6.28 -39.57
CA LEU A 177 -8.62 6.79 -38.89
C LEU A 177 -8.37 8.21 -38.39
N ASP A 178 -9.41 9.04 -38.53
CA ASP A 178 -9.35 10.44 -38.07
C ASP A 178 -9.23 10.54 -36.54
N GLY A 179 -8.58 11.61 -36.08
CA GLY A 179 -8.53 11.95 -34.66
C GLY A 179 -9.83 12.55 -34.14
N GLY A 180 -9.97 12.54 -32.81
CA GLY A 180 -11.11 13.13 -32.10
C GLY A 180 -12.40 12.31 -32.17
N LYS A 181 -12.36 11.10 -32.72
CA LYS A 181 -13.53 10.24 -32.92
C LYS A 181 -13.40 8.94 -32.12
N THR A 182 -14.53 8.35 -31.79
CA THR A 182 -14.60 7.01 -31.18
C THR A 182 -15.04 6.00 -32.24
N TYR A 183 -14.36 4.88 -32.25
CA TYR A 183 -14.61 3.79 -33.17
C TYR A 183 -14.88 2.49 -32.43
N THR A 184 -15.61 1.59 -33.03
CA THR A 184 -15.78 0.21 -32.59
C THR A 184 -15.28 -0.75 -33.67
N TRP A 185 -14.61 -1.81 -33.22
CA TRP A 185 -14.26 -2.95 -34.07
C TRP A 185 -15.06 -4.16 -33.62
N GLY A 186 -15.76 -4.77 -34.54
CA GLY A 186 -16.51 -6.00 -34.32
C GLY A 186 -16.95 -6.61 -35.65
N HIS A 187 -17.08 -7.93 -35.68
CA HIS A 187 -17.50 -8.66 -36.89
C HIS A 187 -16.69 -8.33 -38.16
N GLY A 188 -15.38 -8.01 -37.98
CA GLY A 188 -14.47 -7.75 -39.09
C GLY A 188 -14.60 -6.35 -39.72
N GLN A 189 -15.28 -5.41 -39.08
CA GLN A 189 -15.44 -4.04 -39.59
C GLN A 189 -15.22 -2.97 -38.49
N ILE A 190 -14.90 -1.76 -38.94
CA ILE A 190 -14.74 -0.58 -38.09
C ILE A 190 -15.88 0.38 -38.33
N ASP A 191 -16.65 0.64 -37.30
CA ASP A 191 -17.75 1.59 -37.32
C ASP A 191 -17.46 2.82 -36.46
N LEU A 192 -17.98 3.97 -36.90
CA LEU A 192 -17.94 5.20 -36.10
C LEU A 192 -19.01 5.08 -35.01
N LYS A 193 -18.60 5.30 -33.75
CA LYS A 193 -19.51 5.31 -32.61
C LYS A 193 -19.91 6.74 -32.30
N GLU A 194 -21.17 7.05 -32.48
CA GLU A 194 -21.73 8.36 -32.11
C GLU A 194 -22.45 8.29 -30.77
N TYR A 195 -22.30 9.35 -29.98
CA TYR A 195 -22.98 9.47 -28.71
C TYR A 195 -24.01 10.59 -28.77
N PRO A 196 -25.30 10.25 -28.78
CA PRO A 196 -26.40 11.23 -28.86
C PRO A 196 -26.51 12.09 -27.59
N ILE A 197 -25.98 11.59 -26.47
CA ILE A 197 -25.91 12.33 -25.20
C ILE A 197 -24.47 12.80 -25.04
N LYS A 198 -24.26 14.13 -25.01
CA LYS A 198 -22.95 14.75 -24.88
C LYS A 198 -22.64 15.10 -23.45
N LEU A 199 -21.60 14.54 -22.89
CA LEU A 199 -21.17 14.89 -21.53
C LEU A 199 -20.43 16.25 -21.57
N ILE A 200 -20.72 17.14 -20.60
CA ILE A 200 -20.10 18.46 -20.47
C ILE A 200 -19.08 18.42 -19.33
N SER A 201 -19.54 18.14 -18.12
CA SER A 201 -18.71 18.19 -16.90
C SER A 201 -19.12 17.04 -15.95
N PRO A 202 -18.17 16.44 -15.23
CA PRO A 202 -16.70 16.61 -15.33
C PRO A 202 -16.11 16.10 -16.65
N VAL A 203 -14.92 16.62 -17.01
CA VAL A 203 -14.14 16.09 -18.15
C VAL A 203 -13.58 14.70 -17.84
N ASP A 204 -13.21 13.93 -18.86
CA ASP A 204 -12.61 12.62 -18.63
C ASP A 204 -11.29 12.74 -17.83
N ASN A 205 -11.08 11.81 -16.91
CA ASN A 205 -9.93 11.79 -15.99
C ASN A 205 -9.87 12.99 -15.02
N TYR A 206 -10.99 13.63 -14.75
CA TYR A 206 -11.07 14.72 -13.78
C TYR A 206 -10.66 14.24 -12.38
N ARG A 207 -9.84 15.05 -11.70
CA ARG A 207 -9.44 14.83 -10.31
C ARG A 207 -10.10 15.89 -9.45
N PHE A 208 -10.83 15.44 -8.45
CA PHE A 208 -11.53 16.28 -7.50
C PHE A 208 -10.88 16.18 -6.12
N PHE A 209 -10.57 17.31 -5.52
CA PHE A 209 -9.84 17.41 -4.25
C PHE A 209 -10.67 18.17 -3.21
N PRO A 210 -11.78 17.62 -2.70
CA PRO A 210 -12.60 18.30 -1.71
C PRO A 210 -11.88 18.35 -0.36
N ASP A 211 -12.10 19.45 0.38
CA ASP A 211 -11.72 19.56 1.78
C ASP A 211 -12.74 18.85 2.70
N SER A 212 -13.94 18.65 2.20
CA SER A 212 -15.06 17.97 2.85
C SER A 212 -15.93 17.26 1.81
N LYS A 213 -17.08 16.72 2.21
CA LYS A 213 -18.03 16.06 1.29
C LYS A 213 -18.77 17.06 0.38
N GLU A 214 -18.03 17.80 -0.41
CA GLU A 214 -18.61 18.70 -1.42
C GLU A 214 -19.17 17.87 -2.58
N PRO A 215 -20.37 18.25 -3.14
CA PRO A 215 -20.92 17.55 -4.28
C PRO A 215 -20.20 17.90 -5.59
N ILE A 216 -20.02 16.92 -6.43
CA ILE A 216 -19.59 17.08 -7.81
C ILE A 216 -20.81 17.37 -8.66
N ILE A 217 -20.70 18.36 -9.57
CA ILE A 217 -21.76 18.70 -10.51
C ILE A 217 -21.52 17.98 -11.82
N PHE A 218 -22.41 17.04 -12.15
CA PHE A 218 -22.44 16.33 -13.43
C PHE A 218 -23.33 17.09 -14.38
N GLN A 219 -22.86 17.37 -15.60
CA GLN A 219 -23.61 18.11 -16.61
C GLN A 219 -23.46 17.44 -17.97
N TRP A 220 -24.54 17.43 -18.72
CA TRP A 220 -24.62 16.87 -20.07
C TRP A 220 -25.60 17.65 -20.94
N GLU A 221 -25.59 17.38 -22.21
CA GLU A 221 -26.53 17.89 -23.18
C GLU A 221 -27.31 16.73 -23.78
N SER A 222 -28.64 16.80 -23.71
CA SER A 222 -29.56 15.82 -24.28
C SER A 222 -30.93 16.44 -24.43
N ASP A 223 -31.60 16.08 -25.50
CA ASP A 223 -33.00 16.44 -25.81
C ASP A 223 -34.03 15.54 -25.14
N LYS A 224 -33.60 14.46 -24.53
CA LYS A 224 -34.47 13.48 -23.86
C LYS A 224 -34.99 14.00 -22.54
N SER A 225 -36.26 13.74 -22.23
CA SER A 225 -36.90 14.17 -20.99
C SER A 225 -36.42 13.40 -19.75
N LEU A 226 -36.32 12.07 -19.88
CA LEU A 226 -35.89 11.20 -18.77
C LEU A 226 -34.51 10.64 -19.04
N LYS A 227 -33.60 10.83 -18.12
CA LYS A 227 -32.23 10.36 -18.18
C LYS A 227 -31.82 9.73 -16.86
N THR A 228 -30.91 8.79 -16.90
CA THR A 228 -30.35 8.16 -15.71
C THR A 228 -28.84 8.44 -15.69
N LEU A 229 -28.37 9.13 -14.65
CA LEU A 229 -26.95 9.26 -14.35
C LEU A 229 -26.49 7.99 -13.64
N GLU A 230 -25.53 7.29 -14.21
CA GLU A 230 -24.94 6.10 -13.61
C GLU A 230 -23.48 6.35 -13.25
N LEU A 231 -23.10 5.99 -12.00
CA LEU A 231 -21.72 5.96 -11.54
C LEU A 231 -21.36 4.53 -11.14
N SER A 232 -20.24 4.05 -11.62
CA SER A 232 -19.73 2.69 -11.37
C SER A 232 -18.28 2.73 -10.93
N THR A 233 -17.82 1.70 -10.24
CA THR A 233 -16.39 1.50 -9.91
C THR A 233 -15.63 0.77 -11.02
N ASP A 234 -16.32 0.31 -12.05
CA ASP A 234 -15.72 -0.30 -13.23
C ASP A 234 -16.25 0.32 -14.53
N SER A 235 -15.43 0.30 -15.58
CA SER A 235 -15.76 0.92 -16.87
C SER A 235 -16.83 0.18 -17.67
N ASN A 236 -17.20 -1.04 -17.28
CA ASN A 236 -18.24 -1.85 -17.91
C ASN A 236 -19.60 -1.73 -17.22
N PHE A 237 -19.67 -0.93 -16.13
CA PHE A 237 -20.89 -0.70 -15.35
C PHE A 237 -21.53 -1.98 -14.79
N GLN A 238 -20.70 -2.96 -14.43
CA GLN A 238 -21.14 -4.15 -13.70
C GLN A 238 -21.37 -3.87 -12.21
N ARG A 239 -20.74 -2.81 -11.67
CA ARG A 239 -20.79 -2.41 -10.26
C ARG A 239 -21.22 -0.97 -10.10
N ILE A 240 -22.46 -0.73 -10.42
CA ILE A 240 -23.06 0.61 -10.30
C ILE A 240 -23.18 0.96 -8.80
N ARG A 241 -22.59 2.08 -8.41
CA ARG A 241 -22.68 2.64 -7.04
C ARG A 241 -23.85 3.58 -6.89
N ASN A 242 -24.07 4.43 -7.89
CA ASN A 242 -25.16 5.39 -7.89
C ASN A 242 -25.91 5.30 -9.22
N ARG A 243 -27.21 5.25 -9.13
CA ARG A 243 -28.13 5.34 -10.27
C ARG A 243 -29.21 6.37 -9.91
N VAL A 244 -29.23 7.49 -10.61
CA VAL A 244 -30.12 8.61 -10.31
C VAL A 244 -30.90 8.99 -11.57
N GLU A 245 -32.22 8.95 -11.49
CA GLU A 245 -33.11 9.42 -12.55
C GLU A 245 -33.21 10.94 -12.51
N VAL A 246 -32.99 11.59 -13.63
CA VAL A 246 -32.90 13.04 -13.75
C VAL A 246 -33.70 13.52 -14.95
N GLN A 247 -34.57 14.48 -14.72
CA GLN A 247 -35.32 15.16 -15.78
C GLN A 247 -34.53 16.30 -16.43
N GLY A 248 -33.65 16.94 -15.66
CA GLY A 248 -32.76 18.02 -16.13
C GLY A 248 -31.50 17.53 -16.85
N ASN A 249 -30.59 18.43 -17.12
CA ASN A 249 -29.31 18.17 -17.77
C ASN A 249 -28.12 18.30 -16.79
N SER A 250 -28.39 18.26 -15.48
CA SER A 250 -27.36 18.28 -14.44
C SER A 250 -27.83 17.57 -13.18
N GLU A 251 -26.88 17.04 -12.42
CA GLU A 251 -27.11 16.42 -11.10
C GLU A 251 -25.90 16.66 -10.19
N LYS A 252 -26.16 16.71 -8.88
CA LYS A 252 -25.13 16.93 -7.85
C LYS A 252 -25.01 15.69 -6.99
N ILE A 253 -23.84 15.07 -6.97
CA ILE A 253 -23.57 13.87 -6.16
C ILE A 253 -22.32 14.07 -5.32
N SER A 254 -22.44 13.81 -4.01
CA SER A 254 -21.30 13.71 -3.10
C SER A 254 -20.75 12.30 -3.16
N LEU A 255 -19.44 12.18 -3.41
CA LEU A 255 -18.75 10.90 -3.53
C LEU A 255 -17.67 10.78 -2.46
N GLU A 256 -17.42 9.56 -2.03
CA GLU A 256 -16.29 9.22 -1.17
C GLU A 256 -15.01 9.10 -2.00
N ASP A 257 -13.86 9.00 -1.30
CA ASP A 257 -12.57 8.76 -1.96
C ASP A 257 -12.65 7.52 -2.85
N GLY A 258 -12.16 7.68 -4.07
CA GLY A 258 -12.17 6.58 -5.01
C GLY A 258 -12.14 7.00 -6.47
N SER A 259 -12.15 6.01 -7.34
CA SER A 259 -12.22 6.16 -8.78
C SER A 259 -13.58 5.69 -9.27
N TYR A 260 -14.22 6.53 -10.06
CA TYR A 260 -15.56 6.28 -10.57
C TYR A 260 -15.61 6.50 -12.08
N PHE A 261 -16.39 5.66 -12.74
CA PHE A 261 -16.79 5.82 -14.14
C PHE A 261 -18.22 6.31 -14.15
N TRP A 262 -18.52 7.27 -14.99
CA TRP A 262 -19.85 7.81 -15.10
C TRP A 262 -20.31 7.94 -16.55
N ARG A 263 -21.61 7.77 -16.74
CA ARG A 263 -22.29 7.94 -18.00
C ARG A 263 -23.73 8.36 -17.77
N VAL A 264 -24.37 8.82 -18.82
CA VAL A 264 -25.80 9.12 -18.84
C VAL A 264 -26.50 8.19 -19.83
N VAL A 265 -27.62 7.62 -19.41
CA VAL A 265 -28.42 6.66 -20.18
C VAL A 265 -29.82 7.21 -20.35
N SER A 266 -30.43 7.03 -21.53
CA SER A 266 -31.83 7.34 -21.80
C SER A 266 -32.41 6.32 -22.77
N GLY A 267 -33.21 5.37 -22.26
CA GLY A 267 -33.63 4.21 -22.99
C GLY A 267 -32.44 3.36 -23.50
N GLU A 268 -32.37 3.13 -24.79
CA GLU A 268 -31.22 2.40 -25.40
C GLU A 268 -30.01 3.28 -25.71
N GLN A 269 -30.13 4.60 -25.57
CA GLN A 269 -29.05 5.55 -25.84
C GLN A 269 -28.14 5.73 -24.63
N THR A 270 -26.85 5.74 -24.86
CA THR A 270 -25.84 6.00 -23.83
C THR A 270 -24.90 7.09 -24.28
N SER A 271 -24.39 7.84 -23.32
CA SER A 271 -23.25 8.73 -23.54
C SER A 271 -21.94 7.94 -23.64
N GLU A 272 -20.86 8.65 -23.95
CA GLU A 272 -19.52 8.16 -23.63
C GLU A 272 -19.36 7.88 -22.15
N THR A 273 -18.35 7.10 -21.78
CA THR A 273 -17.97 6.86 -20.39
C THR A 273 -16.79 7.72 -20.03
N ARG A 274 -16.90 8.52 -18.97
CA ARG A 274 -15.82 9.32 -18.41
C ARG A 274 -15.42 8.82 -17.04
N ARG A 275 -14.16 9.05 -16.67
CA ARG A 275 -13.60 8.70 -15.37
C ARG A 275 -13.39 9.95 -14.52
N ILE A 276 -13.69 9.85 -13.23
CA ILE A 276 -13.36 10.84 -12.23
C ILE A 276 -12.65 10.17 -11.05
N ARG A 277 -11.80 10.90 -10.37
CA ARG A 277 -11.13 10.46 -9.15
C ARG A 277 -11.37 11.48 -8.04
N VAL A 278 -11.76 11.00 -6.88
CA VAL A 278 -12.02 11.81 -5.69
C VAL A 278 -10.94 11.52 -4.66
N TYR A 279 -10.31 12.57 -4.16
CA TYR A 279 -9.26 12.50 -3.16
C TYR A 279 -9.54 13.53 -2.07
N THR A 280 -10.15 13.13 -0.97
CA THR A 280 -10.37 14.04 0.16
C THR A 280 -9.05 14.40 0.82
N LYS A 281 -8.79 15.68 0.98
CA LYS A 281 -7.60 16.18 1.65
C LYS A 281 -7.66 15.84 3.13
N LYS A 282 -6.72 15.03 3.59
CA LYS A 282 -6.59 14.64 5.01
C LYS A 282 -5.55 15.52 5.68
N LYS A 283 -5.83 15.94 6.92
CA LYS A 283 -4.89 16.71 7.73
C LYS A 283 -3.72 15.84 8.15
N LEU A 284 -2.54 16.43 8.13
CA LEU A 284 -1.33 15.86 8.70
C LEU A 284 -1.30 16.24 10.19
N GLU A 285 -1.27 15.24 11.07
CA GLU A 285 -1.36 15.42 12.51
C GLU A 285 -0.13 14.81 13.18
N LEU A 286 0.51 15.60 14.04
CA LEU A 286 1.66 15.16 14.81
C LEU A 286 1.19 14.34 16.03
N ASN A 287 1.82 13.18 16.25
CA ASN A 287 1.58 12.35 17.43
C ASN A 287 2.62 12.61 18.53
N THR A 288 3.90 12.71 18.14
CA THR A 288 5.03 13.04 19.04
C THR A 288 6.04 13.90 18.31
N PRO A 289 6.78 14.78 19.04
CA PRO A 289 6.57 15.19 20.42
C PRO A 289 5.29 16.01 20.58
N ILE A 290 4.74 16.05 21.80
CA ILE A 290 3.57 16.88 22.08
C ILE A 290 3.96 18.36 21.90
N PRO A 291 3.23 19.14 21.09
CA PRO A 291 3.51 20.56 20.91
C PRO A 291 3.53 21.33 22.23
N LYS A 292 4.51 22.25 22.37
CA LYS A 292 4.76 23.08 23.56
C LYS A 292 5.19 22.28 24.80
N SER A 293 5.59 21.02 24.66
CA SER A 293 6.12 20.24 25.78
C SER A 293 7.56 20.64 26.16
N GLU A 294 7.90 20.35 27.39
CA GLU A 294 9.28 20.48 27.92
C GLU A 294 9.91 19.08 28.03
N LEU A 295 11.08 18.92 27.48
CA LEU A 295 11.83 17.66 27.45
C LEU A 295 13.15 17.81 28.20
N ASN A 296 13.37 16.99 29.22
CA ASN A 296 14.63 16.92 29.95
C ASN A 296 15.45 15.75 29.40
N LEU A 297 16.55 16.04 28.70
CA LEU A 297 17.34 15.06 27.99
C LEU A 297 18.81 15.14 28.34
N GLU A 298 19.51 14.01 28.38
CA GLU A 298 20.99 13.96 28.40
C GLU A 298 21.47 14.19 26.97
N LEU A 299 21.98 15.41 26.70
CA LEU A 299 22.42 15.80 25.37
C LEU A 299 23.86 15.30 25.07
N PRO A 300 24.14 14.88 23.80
CA PRO A 300 23.25 14.83 22.64
C PRO A 300 22.23 13.67 22.71
N ALA A 301 21.02 13.93 22.31
CA ALA A 301 19.92 12.95 22.35
C ALA A 301 19.10 12.96 21.05
N ASN A 302 18.41 11.86 20.79
CA ASN A 302 17.47 11.77 19.67
C ASN A 302 16.04 11.98 20.18
N ILE A 303 15.31 12.91 19.56
CA ILE A 303 13.86 13.06 19.75
C ILE A 303 13.15 12.34 18.63
N TYR A 304 12.21 11.47 18.99
CA TYR A 304 11.41 10.75 18.01
C TYR A 304 10.17 11.55 17.63
N PHE A 305 10.08 11.88 16.34
CA PHE A 305 8.92 12.51 15.73
C PHE A 305 8.05 11.44 15.10
N SER A 306 6.75 11.48 15.34
CA SER A 306 5.80 10.61 14.66
C SER A 306 4.50 11.33 14.37
N TRP A 307 3.77 10.84 13.35
CA TRP A 307 2.55 11.46 12.82
C TRP A 307 1.59 10.40 12.26
N ASN A 308 0.37 10.83 11.90
CA ASN A 308 -0.57 9.96 11.21
C ASN A 308 -0.07 9.62 9.79
N THR A 309 -0.41 8.43 9.31
CA THR A 309 -0.08 8.02 7.94
C THR A 309 -1.11 8.61 6.98
N LEU A 310 -0.63 9.29 5.93
CA LEU A 310 -1.44 9.71 4.79
C LEU A 310 -1.24 8.72 3.64
N GLU A 311 -2.33 8.14 3.14
CA GLU A 311 -2.32 7.03 2.17
C GLU A 311 -1.54 7.35 0.88
N MET A 312 -1.63 8.62 0.42
CA MET A 312 -0.97 9.08 -0.81
C MET A 312 0.38 9.76 -0.57
N ALA A 313 0.85 9.83 0.67
CA ALA A 313 2.15 10.39 0.96
C ALA A 313 3.26 9.41 0.52
N LYS A 314 4.17 9.91 -0.29
CA LYS A 314 5.39 9.21 -0.73
C LYS A 314 6.50 9.37 0.31
N GLU A 315 6.57 10.56 0.88
CA GLU A 315 7.61 10.98 1.80
C GLU A 315 7.10 12.06 2.73
N TYR A 316 7.72 12.20 3.89
CA TYR A 316 7.49 13.26 4.85
C TYR A 316 8.79 14.02 5.10
N ARG A 317 8.66 15.31 5.37
CA ARG A 317 9.78 16.18 5.66
C ARG A 317 9.52 16.93 6.97
N VAL A 318 10.42 16.81 7.93
CA VAL A 318 10.44 17.60 9.15
C VAL A 318 11.47 18.70 8.98
N VAL A 319 11.03 19.95 9.10
CA VAL A 319 11.88 21.14 9.10
C VAL A 319 11.98 21.62 10.53
N ILE A 320 13.19 21.74 11.10
CA ILE A 320 13.42 22.12 12.50
C ILE A 320 14.47 23.21 12.62
N SER A 321 14.24 24.17 13.52
CA SER A 321 15.14 25.30 13.79
C SER A 321 14.98 25.79 15.23
N GLN A 322 15.93 26.55 15.74
CA GLN A 322 15.78 27.34 16.97
C GLN A 322 15.13 28.72 16.70
N SER A 323 14.93 29.09 15.44
CA SER A 323 14.20 30.30 15.04
C SER A 323 12.72 29.99 14.82
N GLU A 324 11.82 30.84 15.35
CA GLU A 324 10.37 30.73 15.16
C GLU A 324 9.94 30.81 13.69
N LYS A 325 10.72 31.51 12.87
CA LYS A 325 10.50 31.62 11.44
C LYS A 325 11.13 30.49 10.63
N LEU A 326 11.68 29.48 11.30
CA LEU A 326 12.42 28.37 10.69
C LEU A 326 13.64 28.81 9.85
N GLU A 327 14.23 29.95 10.19
CA GLU A 327 15.47 30.40 9.56
C GLU A 327 16.64 29.47 9.97
N ASN A 328 17.57 29.20 9.06
CA ASN A 328 18.69 28.26 9.25
C ASN A 328 18.21 26.87 9.73
N SER A 329 17.13 26.41 9.17
CA SER A 329 16.53 25.12 9.51
C SER A 329 17.33 23.94 8.97
N GLU A 330 17.25 22.83 9.69
CA GLU A 330 17.65 21.51 9.21
C GLU A 330 16.42 20.76 8.71
N GLU A 331 16.60 19.96 7.65
CA GLU A 331 15.53 19.17 7.05
C GLU A 331 15.82 17.68 7.19
N PHE A 332 14.83 16.93 7.62
CA PHE A 332 14.90 15.49 7.78
C PHE A 332 13.80 14.81 6.98
N LEU A 333 14.16 13.85 6.13
CA LEU A 333 13.24 13.13 5.25
C LEU A 333 12.96 11.74 5.78
N SER A 334 11.71 11.28 5.67
CA SER A 334 11.30 9.94 6.04
C SER A 334 10.23 9.41 5.10
N SER A 335 10.43 8.19 4.61
CA SER A 335 9.38 7.44 3.88
C SER A 335 8.39 6.73 4.82
N ARG A 336 8.58 6.86 6.14
CA ARG A 336 7.72 6.29 7.18
C ARG A 336 7.05 7.42 7.96
N ASN A 337 6.06 7.07 8.77
CA ASN A 337 5.33 7.99 9.65
C ASN A 337 6.07 8.34 10.95
N GLY A 338 7.39 8.36 10.92
CA GLY A 338 8.22 8.77 12.04
C GLY A 338 9.70 8.81 11.70
N ILE A 339 10.45 9.60 12.49
CA ILE A 339 11.89 9.78 12.36
C ILE A 339 12.50 10.20 13.70
N ALA A 340 13.72 9.75 13.98
CA ALA A 340 14.52 10.22 15.11
C ALA A 340 15.42 11.37 14.65
N ILE A 341 15.31 12.52 15.31
CA ILE A 341 16.07 13.73 14.99
C ILE A 341 17.06 14.00 16.12
N PRO A 342 18.37 14.13 15.81
CA PRO A 342 19.39 14.41 16.81
C PRO A 342 19.30 15.86 17.30
N ILE A 343 19.27 16.04 18.62
CA ILE A 343 19.33 17.34 19.28
C ILE A 343 20.63 17.41 20.08
N VAL A 344 21.45 18.40 19.77
CA VAL A 344 22.79 18.54 20.37
C VAL A 344 22.89 19.67 21.38
N LYS A 345 21.95 20.62 21.39
CA LYS A 345 21.94 21.79 22.26
C LYS A 345 20.60 21.91 22.97
N GLU A 346 20.63 22.45 24.18
CA GLU A 346 19.40 22.89 24.85
C GLU A 346 18.82 24.15 24.20
N GLY A 347 17.54 24.39 24.40
CA GLY A 347 16.85 25.56 23.87
C GLY A 347 15.45 25.27 23.38
N LYS A 348 14.81 26.29 22.84
CA LYS A 348 13.52 26.19 22.22
C LYS A 348 13.69 25.84 20.74
N TYR A 349 13.02 24.79 20.31
CA TYR A 349 13.02 24.34 18.91
C TYR A 349 11.64 24.54 18.33
N TYR A 350 11.60 25.05 17.11
CA TYR A 350 10.41 25.20 16.28
C TYR A 350 10.52 24.24 15.11
N PHE A 351 9.41 23.61 14.76
CA PHE A 351 9.41 22.65 13.68
C PHE A 351 8.08 22.61 12.94
N GLN A 352 8.15 22.21 11.67
CA GLN A 352 7.02 22.02 10.80
C GLN A 352 7.15 20.68 10.07
N LEU A 353 6.05 19.94 9.97
CA LEU A 353 5.97 18.68 9.27
C LEU A 353 5.24 18.88 7.94
N HIS A 354 5.79 18.34 6.86
CA HIS A 354 5.21 18.35 5.53
C HIS A 354 5.02 16.93 5.03
N SER A 355 3.92 16.66 4.33
CA SER A 355 3.76 15.45 3.51
C SER A 355 4.01 15.78 2.04
N ILE A 356 4.71 14.90 1.36
CA ILE A 356 5.03 14.98 -0.06
C ILE A 356 4.33 13.82 -0.75
N SER A 357 3.32 14.13 -1.55
CA SER A 357 2.52 13.16 -2.29
C SER A 357 2.98 13.04 -3.74
N SER A 358 2.70 11.89 -4.37
CA SER A 358 2.79 11.76 -5.83
C SER A 358 1.75 12.60 -6.58
N ILE A 359 0.74 13.09 -5.88
CA ILE A 359 -0.28 14.02 -6.35
C ILE A 359 -0.05 15.34 -5.60
N PRO A 360 0.54 16.38 -6.24
CA PRO A 360 0.96 17.60 -5.54
C PRO A 360 -0.18 18.32 -4.80
N GLU A 361 -1.41 18.21 -5.30
CA GLU A 361 -2.60 18.82 -4.70
C GLU A 361 -2.95 18.25 -3.33
N LEU A 362 -2.39 17.06 -3.00
CA LEU A 362 -2.55 16.41 -1.69
C LEU A 362 -1.38 16.69 -0.74
N ASN A 363 -0.39 17.47 -1.15
CA ASN A 363 0.64 17.93 -0.23
C ASN A 363 -0.01 18.77 0.88
N THR A 364 0.39 18.50 2.10
CA THR A 364 -0.11 19.24 3.27
C THR A 364 1.00 19.45 4.28
N SER A 365 0.83 20.44 5.15
CA SER A 365 1.77 20.75 6.21
C SER A 365 1.02 21.06 7.51
N THR A 366 1.68 20.84 8.63
CA THR A 366 1.19 21.27 9.93
C THR A 366 1.40 22.78 10.13
N GLU A 367 0.86 23.31 11.20
CA GLU A 367 1.33 24.57 11.76
C GLU A 367 2.78 24.41 12.26
N ILE A 368 3.45 25.54 12.55
CA ILE A 368 4.75 25.53 13.20
C ILE A 368 4.52 25.22 14.67
N TYR A 369 5.06 24.11 15.14
CA TYR A 369 5.05 23.70 16.53
C TYR A 369 6.33 24.06 17.24
N SER A 370 6.35 24.02 18.57
CA SER A 370 7.56 24.20 19.36
C SER A 370 7.66 23.18 20.48
N ILE A 371 8.90 22.90 20.89
CA ILE A 371 9.26 22.16 22.10
C ILE A 371 10.38 22.89 22.83
N GLN A 372 10.45 22.75 24.15
CA GLN A 372 11.55 23.24 24.97
C GLN A 372 12.42 22.06 25.40
N VAL A 373 13.71 22.12 25.11
CA VAL A 373 14.67 21.08 25.49
C VAL A 373 15.61 21.63 26.59
N HIS A 374 15.68 20.92 27.69
CA HIS A 374 16.58 21.19 28.80
C HIS A 374 17.62 20.08 28.89
N SER A 375 18.88 20.45 29.17
CA SER A 375 19.95 19.51 29.43
C SER A 375 19.86 19.02 30.86
N SER A 376 19.64 17.72 31.07
CA SER A 376 19.76 17.10 32.39
C SER A 376 21.23 16.75 32.63
N GLN A 377 21.94 17.60 33.39
CA GLN A 377 23.28 17.24 33.87
C GLN A 377 23.18 16.12 34.91
N LYS A 378 23.95 15.05 34.78
CA LYS A 378 24.24 14.12 35.88
C LYS A 378 24.91 14.91 37.00
N GLY A 379 24.17 15.22 38.04
CA GLY A 379 24.72 15.82 39.24
C GLY A 379 25.76 14.91 39.84
N ASN A 380 27.03 15.26 39.66
CA ASN A 380 28.12 14.78 40.50
C ASN A 380 27.92 15.37 41.92
N GLN A 381 27.18 14.66 42.76
CA GLN A 381 27.16 14.95 44.18
C GLN A 381 28.42 14.36 44.81
N ASN A 382 29.54 15.11 44.76
CA ASN A 382 30.57 14.99 45.75
C ASN A 382 30.07 15.66 47.05
N LYS A 383 29.72 14.83 48.03
CA LYS A 383 29.48 15.25 49.39
C LYS A 383 30.80 15.42 50.11
N GLU A 384 31.21 16.63 50.37
CA GLU A 384 32.03 16.99 51.55
C GLU A 384 31.34 18.13 52.29
N GLY A 385 31.14 17.93 53.57
CA GLY A 385 30.80 19.06 54.47
C GLY A 385 29.88 18.71 55.61
N LYS A 386 30.48 18.12 56.64
CA LYS A 386 30.28 18.18 58.11
C LYS A 386 28.98 18.68 58.76
N PRO A 387 28.64 18.13 59.92
CA PRO A 387 27.34 18.19 60.59
C PRO A 387 27.10 19.40 61.45
N LYS A 388 25.89 19.83 61.63
CA LYS A 388 25.43 20.63 62.77
C LYS A 388 24.18 20.03 63.41
N GLU A 389 24.28 19.93 64.70
CA GLU A 389 23.45 19.37 65.74
C GLU A 389 22.11 20.08 66.00
N LEU A 390 21.20 19.27 66.56
CA LEU A 390 20.18 19.52 67.58
C LEU A 390 18.92 20.32 67.26
N LYS A 391 17.71 19.74 67.43
CA LYS A 391 17.06 19.59 68.76
C LYS A 391 15.84 18.65 68.67
N LYS A 392 15.73 17.93 69.82
CA LYS A 392 14.63 17.00 70.21
C LYS A 392 13.30 17.71 70.47
N GLU A 393 12.20 16.93 70.32
CA GLU A 393 11.15 16.68 71.33
C GLU A 393 10.35 15.50 70.85
N GLN A 394 10.38 14.43 71.48
CA GLN A 394 9.70 13.62 72.50
C GLN A 394 8.19 13.68 72.43
N THR A 395 7.52 12.51 72.21
CA THR A 395 6.87 11.72 73.26
C THR A 395 6.33 10.40 72.71
N THR A 396 6.85 9.29 73.17
CA THR A 396 6.38 8.14 73.97
C THR A 396 5.14 7.39 73.50
N ASN A 397 5.18 6.10 73.33
CA ASN A 397 5.17 4.86 74.09
C ASN A 397 4.78 3.72 73.12
N SER A 398 5.15 2.49 73.15
CA SER A 398 5.79 1.57 74.07
C SER A 398 6.09 0.26 73.29
N ILE A 399 7.15 -0.40 73.69
CA ILE A 399 7.69 -1.68 73.20
C ILE A 399 6.96 -2.84 73.91
N PRO A 400 6.89 -4.10 73.36
CA PRO A 400 7.97 -5.02 73.63
C PRO A 400 8.51 -5.88 72.48
N LYS A 401 9.77 -6.21 72.61
CA LYS A 401 10.67 -7.17 72.01
C LYS A 401 10.07 -8.53 71.66
N ASP A 402 10.52 -9.17 70.56
CA ASP A 402 11.53 -10.20 70.61
C ASP A 402 11.92 -10.74 69.23
N VAL A 403 13.26 -10.95 69.10
CA VAL A 403 13.99 -11.99 68.41
C VAL A 403 14.22 -11.90 66.90
N GLU A 404 15.47 -11.65 66.60
CA GLU A 404 16.25 -11.93 65.39
C GLU A 404 15.79 -13.17 64.59
N LYS A 405 15.66 -12.98 63.28
CA LYS A 405 16.32 -13.85 62.29
C LYS A 405 16.43 -13.15 60.95
N GLU A 406 17.64 -12.99 60.48
CA GLU A 406 17.98 -12.71 59.09
C GLU A 406 17.22 -13.63 58.15
N ASN A 407 16.43 -13.05 57.28
CA ASN A 407 16.08 -13.70 56.03
C ASN A 407 16.16 -12.64 54.91
N LYS A 408 17.15 -12.82 54.07
CA LYS A 408 17.22 -12.20 52.76
C LYS A 408 16.05 -12.66 51.96
N GLU A 409 14.95 -11.93 51.94
CA GLU A 409 13.89 -12.10 50.91
C GLU A 409 14.40 -11.54 49.62
N VAL A 410 14.82 -12.44 48.74
CA VAL A 410 14.90 -12.23 47.29
C VAL A 410 13.45 -12.00 46.84
N VAL A 411 13.11 -10.74 46.55
CA VAL A 411 11.85 -10.38 45.89
C VAL A 411 11.92 -11.02 44.52
N ALA A 412 11.26 -12.19 44.38
CA ALA A 412 11.04 -12.84 43.11
C ALA A 412 10.22 -11.87 42.23
N LYS A 413 10.86 -11.24 41.26
CA LYS A 413 10.19 -10.50 40.18
C LYS A 413 9.21 -11.42 39.51
N LYS A 414 7.91 -11.21 39.75
CA LYS A 414 6.82 -11.95 39.13
C LYS A 414 6.98 -11.81 37.61
N GLU A 415 7.43 -12.88 36.94
CA GLU A 415 7.60 -12.88 35.50
C GLU A 415 6.24 -12.71 34.83
N ILE A 416 6.11 -11.65 34.02
CA ILE A 416 4.92 -11.40 33.20
C ILE A 416 4.96 -12.37 32.02
N PRO A 417 3.95 -13.23 31.83
CA PRO A 417 3.89 -14.13 30.67
C PRO A 417 3.55 -13.36 29.39
N LEU A 418 4.18 -13.74 28.28
CA LEU A 418 3.84 -13.24 26.97
C LEU A 418 2.60 -13.98 26.45
N ASN A 419 1.44 -13.31 26.42
CA ASN A 419 0.20 -13.85 25.90
C ASN A 419 -0.23 -13.10 24.64
N LEU A 420 -0.69 -13.84 23.61
CA LEU A 420 -1.28 -13.29 22.41
C LEU A 420 -2.78 -13.05 22.67
N LEU A 421 -3.22 -11.79 22.55
CA LEU A 421 -4.55 -11.36 22.95
C LEU A 421 -5.53 -11.30 21.79
N TYR A 422 -5.06 -10.81 20.62
CA TYR A 422 -5.88 -10.71 19.42
C TYR A 422 -5.00 -10.71 18.15
N PRO A 423 -5.35 -11.47 17.10
CA PRO A 423 -6.41 -12.48 17.07
C PRO A 423 -6.19 -13.61 18.09
N ALA A 424 -7.26 -14.04 18.77
CA ALA A 424 -7.15 -15.12 19.74
C ALA A 424 -6.87 -16.46 19.06
N ASN A 425 -6.19 -17.36 19.76
CA ASN A 425 -5.92 -18.68 19.21
C ASN A 425 -7.23 -19.45 18.91
N GLY A 426 -7.36 -19.96 17.67
CA GLY A 426 -8.55 -20.66 17.18
C GLY A 426 -9.70 -19.74 16.74
N SER A 427 -9.53 -18.41 16.76
CA SER A 427 -10.58 -17.49 16.31
C SER A 427 -10.80 -17.51 14.79
N THR A 428 -12.03 -17.17 14.38
CA THR A 428 -12.39 -16.95 12.98
C THR A 428 -12.68 -15.47 12.77
N ILE A 429 -12.11 -14.90 11.73
CA ILE A 429 -12.21 -13.48 11.38
C ILE A 429 -12.87 -13.36 10.02
N ASP A 430 -13.93 -12.56 9.94
CA ASP A 430 -14.62 -12.25 8.71
C ASP A 430 -14.06 -10.98 8.08
N MET A 431 -13.36 -11.13 6.96
CA MET A 431 -12.76 -10.01 6.25
C MET A 431 -13.75 -9.04 5.62
N ALA A 432 -14.99 -9.49 5.33
CA ALA A 432 -16.02 -8.60 4.79
C ALA A 432 -16.39 -7.46 5.75
N LYS A 433 -16.12 -7.63 7.04
CA LYS A 433 -16.48 -6.68 8.12
C LYS A 433 -15.29 -5.86 8.64
N LEU A 434 -14.10 -6.01 8.04
CA LEU A 434 -12.87 -5.38 8.54
C LEU A 434 -12.24 -4.43 7.54
N ASN A 435 -11.85 -3.26 8.02
CA ASN A 435 -10.99 -2.33 7.29
C ASN A 435 -9.50 -2.51 7.62
N SER A 436 -9.19 -3.18 8.72
CA SER A 436 -7.84 -3.48 9.18
C SER A 436 -7.83 -4.65 10.16
N LEU A 437 -6.74 -5.40 10.23
CA LEU A 437 -6.56 -6.48 11.20
C LEU A 437 -5.58 -6.05 12.29
N LYS A 438 -6.08 -5.98 13.53
CA LYS A 438 -5.28 -5.62 14.69
C LYS A 438 -4.65 -6.86 15.32
N PHE A 439 -3.36 -6.79 15.65
CA PHE A 439 -2.64 -7.75 16.48
C PHE A 439 -2.36 -7.12 17.84
N LYS A 440 -2.58 -7.86 18.93
CA LYS A 440 -2.37 -7.38 20.29
C LYS A 440 -1.82 -8.48 21.18
N TRP A 441 -0.85 -8.15 22.04
CA TRP A 441 -0.23 -9.05 22.99
C TRP A 441 0.08 -8.36 24.31
N THR A 442 0.53 -9.14 25.32
CA THR A 442 0.88 -8.60 26.64
C THR A 442 2.16 -7.77 26.56
N SER A 443 2.14 -6.56 27.10
CA SER A 443 3.34 -5.74 27.25
C SER A 443 4.25 -6.34 28.34
N LEU A 444 5.53 -6.48 28.02
CA LEU A 444 6.56 -7.00 28.95
C LEU A 444 7.41 -5.91 29.58
N GLY A 445 6.99 -4.64 29.43
CA GLY A 445 7.64 -3.49 30.01
C GLY A 445 8.45 -2.67 29.01
N GLU A 446 8.95 -1.55 29.50
CA GLU A 446 9.67 -0.56 28.72
C GLU A 446 11.01 -1.11 28.18
N GLY A 447 11.34 -0.76 26.95
CA GLY A 447 12.55 -1.21 26.26
C GLY A 447 12.47 -2.61 25.64
N THR A 448 11.32 -3.29 25.74
CA THR A 448 11.11 -4.58 25.07
C THR A 448 10.90 -4.37 23.58
N ILE A 449 11.61 -5.15 22.76
CA ILE A 449 11.48 -5.21 21.32
C ILE A 449 10.71 -6.49 21.00
N TYR A 450 9.67 -6.36 20.18
CA TYR A 450 8.82 -7.48 19.73
C TYR A 450 9.03 -7.72 18.25
N SER A 451 9.33 -8.95 17.85
CA SER A 451 9.33 -9.39 16.45
C SER A 451 8.02 -10.12 16.16
N LEU A 452 7.15 -9.46 15.39
CA LEU A 452 5.88 -10.04 14.90
C LEU A 452 6.14 -10.71 13.56
N LYS A 453 5.76 -11.98 13.44
CA LYS A 453 5.74 -12.73 12.18
C LYS A 453 4.36 -13.31 11.93
N LEU A 454 3.89 -13.22 10.68
CA LEU A 454 2.61 -13.77 10.23
C LEU A 454 2.84 -14.76 9.09
N PHE A 455 2.21 -15.91 9.19
CA PHE A 455 2.35 -17.01 8.23
C PHE A 455 0.97 -17.42 7.72
N GLN A 456 0.89 -17.71 6.42
CA GLN A 456 -0.24 -18.39 5.81
C GLN A 456 0.02 -19.89 5.78
N LEU A 457 -1.02 -20.71 6.09
CA LEU A 457 -0.87 -22.15 6.24
C LEU A 457 -1.56 -22.98 5.13
N ASN A 458 -2.13 -22.34 4.11
CA ASN A 458 -2.96 -23.02 3.09
C ASN A 458 -2.19 -24.02 2.20
N SER A 459 -0.91 -23.75 1.91
CA SER A 459 -0.05 -24.59 1.05
C SER A 459 1.34 -24.79 1.64
N GLY A 460 1.42 -24.87 2.97
CA GLY A 460 2.67 -24.85 3.73
C GLY A 460 2.77 -23.60 4.60
N LYS A 461 3.80 -23.51 5.45
CA LYS A 461 4.01 -22.37 6.32
C LYS A 461 4.77 -21.26 5.57
N ASN A 462 4.05 -20.34 4.92
CA ASN A 462 4.62 -19.23 4.16
C ASN A 462 4.56 -17.93 4.96
N GLN A 463 5.71 -17.30 5.19
CA GLN A 463 5.78 -16.02 5.89
C GLN A 463 5.31 -14.89 4.97
N ILE A 464 4.26 -14.17 5.40
CA ILE A 464 3.67 -13.04 4.66
C ILE A 464 3.99 -11.68 5.29
N LEU A 465 4.35 -11.65 6.58
CA LEU A 465 4.72 -10.43 7.29
C LEU A 465 5.82 -10.71 8.30
N SER A 466 6.76 -9.77 8.43
CA SER A 466 7.72 -9.68 9.53
C SER A 466 7.93 -8.22 9.92
N LYS A 467 7.77 -7.90 11.21
CA LYS A 467 7.90 -6.54 11.75
C LYS A 467 8.57 -6.56 13.12
N GLU A 468 9.49 -5.62 13.35
CA GLU A 468 10.01 -5.31 14.68
C GLU A 468 9.25 -4.10 15.24
N LEU A 469 8.82 -4.19 16.50
CA LEU A 469 7.92 -3.25 17.15
C LEU A 469 8.38 -3.02 18.59
N SER A 470 8.23 -1.80 19.07
CA SER A 470 8.41 -1.45 20.48
C SER A 470 7.09 -1.42 21.27
N GLU A 471 5.95 -1.49 20.56
CA GLU A 471 4.62 -1.48 21.15
C GLU A 471 4.05 -2.90 21.24
N SER A 472 3.12 -3.12 22.14
CA SER A 472 2.43 -4.41 22.33
C SER A 472 1.20 -4.59 21.44
N SER A 473 1.14 -3.86 20.32
CA SER A 473 0.11 -4.00 19.31
C SER A 473 0.59 -3.58 17.93
N PHE A 474 -0.05 -4.14 16.90
CA PHE A 474 0.18 -3.79 15.49
C PHE A 474 -1.15 -3.82 14.74
N ASN A 475 -1.35 -2.86 13.86
CA ASN A 475 -2.54 -2.80 13.01
C ASN A 475 -2.15 -2.99 11.55
N LEU A 476 -2.52 -4.14 10.97
CA LEU A 476 -2.33 -4.43 9.55
C LEU A 476 -3.46 -3.76 8.77
N GLN A 477 -3.14 -2.67 8.09
CA GLN A 477 -4.10 -1.89 7.30
C GLN A 477 -4.28 -2.46 5.89
N ASP A 478 -3.23 -3.02 5.31
CA ASP A 478 -3.29 -3.64 3.97
C ASP A 478 -3.74 -5.11 4.11
N LEU A 479 -5.05 -5.31 4.08
CA LEU A 479 -5.65 -6.65 4.11
C LEU A 479 -5.50 -7.40 2.78
N GLY A 480 -5.05 -6.74 1.72
CA GLY A 480 -4.80 -7.37 0.42
C GLY A 480 -3.67 -8.40 0.42
N GLN A 481 -2.88 -8.46 1.50
CA GLN A 481 -1.86 -9.49 1.71
C GLN A 481 -2.43 -10.77 2.34
N LEU A 482 -3.67 -10.71 2.82
CA LEU A 482 -4.36 -11.82 3.47
C LEU A 482 -5.36 -12.44 2.49
N ASP A 483 -5.31 -13.75 2.38
CA ASP A 483 -6.27 -14.53 1.61
C ASP A 483 -7.22 -15.27 2.56
N ILE A 484 -8.28 -15.87 2.03
CA ILE A 484 -9.13 -16.78 2.83
C ILE A 484 -8.28 -17.99 3.23
N GLY A 485 -8.34 -18.39 4.50
CA GLY A 485 -7.63 -19.59 4.95
C GLY A 485 -7.15 -19.54 6.39
N ASN A 486 -6.20 -20.41 6.69
CA ASN A 486 -5.62 -20.55 8.03
C ASN A 486 -4.31 -19.78 8.13
N PHE A 487 -4.15 -19.07 9.25
CA PHE A 487 -2.98 -18.26 9.55
C PHE A 487 -2.39 -18.63 10.90
N GLU A 488 -1.08 -18.45 11.01
CA GLU A 488 -0.35 -18.54 12.26
C GLU A 488 0.44 -17.26 12.45
N TRP A 489 0.39 -16.67 13.62
CA TRP A 489 1.21 -15.53 13.97
C TRP A 489 1.99 -15.77 15.24
N GLU A 490 3.19 -15.23 15.29
CA GLU A 490 4.11 -15.40 16.41
C GLU A 490 4.69 -14.04 16.83
N ILE A 491 4.87 -13.91 18.14
CA ILE A 491 5.63 -12.82 18.75
C ILE A 491 6.84 -13.42 19.47
N GLU A 492 7.98 -12.86 19.18
CA GLU A 492 9.22 -13.06 19.90
C GLU A 492 9.61 -11.75 20.59
N ALA A 493 9.80 -11.78 21.90
CA ALA A 493 10.09 -10.59 22.71
C ALA A 493 11.48 -10.70 23.31
N GLN A 494 12.27 -9.63 23.16
CA GLN A 494 13.59 -9.47 23.77
C GLN A 494 13.72 -8.08 24.39
N ASN A 495 14.45 -7.95 25.49
CA ASN A 495 14.73 -6.66 26.09
C ASN A 495 16.25 -6.49 26.29
N PRO A 496 16.95 -5.80 25.38
CA PRO A 496 18.39 -5.62 25.44
C PRO A 496 18.85 -4.73 26.61
N LYS A 497 17.92 -4.02 27.26
CA LYS A 497 18.23 -3.17 28.42
C LYS A 497 18.20 -3.92 29.75
N VAL A 498 17.68 -5.14 29.77
CA VAL A 498 17.59 -5.97 30.99
C VAL A 498 18.58 -7.11 30.86
N PRO A 499 19.71 -7.11 31.62
CA PRO A 499 20.58 -8.27 31.70
C PRO A 499 19.73 -9.47 32.17
N ASP A 500 19.91 -10.65 31.60
CA ASP A 500 19.19 -11.89 31.90
C ASP A 500 17.70 -11.93 31.45
N PHE A 501 17.26 -11.04 30.56
CA PHE A 501 15.94 -11.17 29.94
C PHE A 501 15.91 -12.40 29.02
N SER A 502 15.18 -13.42 29.44
CA SER A 502 14.98 -14.59 28.59
C SER A 502 14.08 -14.25 27.39
N ILE A 503 14.50 -14.59 26.16
CA ILE A 503 13.69 -14.44 24.97
C ILE A 503 12.39 -15.22 25.16
N LYS A 504 11.25 -14.50 25.07
CA LYS A 504 9.91 -15.09 25.20
C LYS A 504 9.27 -15.20 23.82
N LYS A 505 8.70 -16.36 23.53
CA LYS A 505 8.00 -16.62 22.26
C LYS A 505 6.58 -17.11 22.53
N ALA A 506 5.62 -16.60 21.76
CA ALA A 506 4.22 -17.03 21.78
C ALA A 506 3.70 -17.19 20.35
N VAL A 507 2.81 -18.17 20.15
CA VAL A 507 2.25 -18.51 18.83
C VAL A 507 0.74 -18.69 18.97
N ALA A 508 -0.02 -18.17 17.99
CA ALA A 508 -1.46 -18.38 17.90
C ALA A 508 -1.89 -18.61 16.45
N ARG A 509 -3.01 -19.30 16.26
CA ARG A 509 -3.60 -19.57 14.94
C ARG A 509 -4.99 -18.96 14.86
N PHE A 510 -5.37 -18.49 13.68
CA PHE A 510 -6.72 -18.02 13.40
C PHE A 510 -7.09 -18.33 11.95
N LYS A 511 -8.37 -18.24 11.64
CA LYS A 511 -8.91 -18.49 10.32
C LYS A 511 -9.52 -17.20 9.77
N ILE A 512 -9.25 -16.90 8.51
CA ILE A 512 -9.91 -15.83 7.76
C ILE A 512 -10.98 -16.45 6.87
N ILE A 513 -12.18 -15.87 6.91
CA ILE A 513 -13.30 -16.17 6.04
C ILE A 513 -13.79 -14.88 5.37
N LEU A 514 -14.49 -15.02 4.26
CA LEU A 514 -15.26 -13.96 3.62
C LEU A 514 -16.72 -14.42 3.63
N SER A 515 -17.57 -13.79 4.46
CA SER A 515 -19.00 -14.08 4.43
C SER A 515 -19.62 -13.36 3.24
N GLU A 516 -20.25 -14.13 2.33
CA GLU A 516 -21.19 -13.62 1.34
C GLU A 516 -22.52 -13.31 2.03
N GLU A 517 -22.65 -12.20 2.72
CA GLU A 517 -23.95 -11.64 3.02
C GLU A 517 -24.48 -10.94 1.75
N LEU A 518 -25.13 -11.72 0.88
CA LEU A 518 -26.12 -11.19 -0.02
C LEU A 518 -27.27 -10.66 0.85
N GLU A 519 -27.38 -9.34 0.95
CA GLU A 519 -28.61 -8.70 1.48
C GLU A 519 -29.77 -9.27 0.66
N LYS A 520 -30.66 -10.02 1.34
CA LYS A 520 -31.92 -10.43 0.73
C LYS A 520 -32.69 -9.17 0.35
N PRO A 521 -33.11 -9.00 -0.90
CA PRO A 521 -33.94 -7.88 -1.27
C PRO A 521 -35.22 -7.95 -0.41
N ASN A 522 -35.48 -6.87 0.34
CA ASN A 522 -36.78 -6.67 0.98
C ASN A 522 -37.83 -6.58 -0.12
N ILE A 523 -38.54 -7.68 -0.35
CA ILE A 523 -39.77 -7.70 -1.13
C ILE A 523 -40.88 -7.27 -0.15
N ASN A 524 -41.25 -6.01 -0.19
CA ASN A 524 -42.54 -5.50 0.24
C ASN A 524 -43.30 -4.97 -0.96
#